data_827f39f5fb2b3532bf21b87f69551f52
#
_entry.id   827f39f5fb2b3532bf21b87f69551f52
#
_cell.length_a   1.000
_cell.length_b   1.000
_cell.length_c   1.000
_cell.angle_alpha   90.00
_cell.angle_beta   90.00
_cell.angle_gamma   90.00
#
_symmetry.space_group_name_H-M   'P 1'
#
loop_
_entity.id
_entity.type
_entity.pdbx_description
1 polymer ?
#
loop_
_entity_poly.entity_id
_entity_poly.type
_entity_poly.pdbx_seq_one_letter_code
_entity_poly.pdbx_strand_id
1 'polypeptide(L)'
;MAAVFLYAAYTKLREPWLVFAMSIDAYQLLPQWAVLTLGRTIPWLELLLGLLLAMGIALRYTAAAAAILLGVFFGIMVHAYAQGLKIDCGCFGLGEPITARTLLRDGLLLAACLTLTFLAVRQRARRFVAQENKLATQS
;
A
#
# COMPACT_ATOMS: atom_id res chain seq x y z
N MET A 1 -8.31 5.64 -2.92
CA MET A 1 -7.26 4.85 -2.24
C MET A 1 -7.81 3.97 -1.12
N ALA A 2 -8.64 4.49 -0.21
CA ALA A 2 -9.26 3.69 0.85
C ALA A 2 -9.98 2.43 0.31
N ALA A 3 -10.79 2.57 -0.73
CA ALA A 3 -11.51 1.46 -1.35
C ALA A 3 -10.57 0.36 -1.89
N VAL A 4 -9.42 0.73 -2.43
CA VAL A 4 -8.41 -0.21 -2.95
C VAL A 4 -7.82 -1.04 -1.80
N PHE A 5 -7.44 -0.40 -0.69
CA PHE A 5 -6.91 -1.09 0.48
C PHE A 5 -7.95 -1.96 1.17
N LEU A 6 -9.19 -1.49 1.28
CA LEU A 6 -10.30 -2.27 1.83
C LEU A 6 -10.61 -3.49 0.96
N TYR A 7 -10.59 -3.34 -0.36
CA TYR A 7 -10.78 -4.45 -1.28
C TYR A 7 -9.63 -5.46 -1.21
N ALA A 8 -8.38 -4.99 -1.18
CA ALA A 8 -7.21 -5.85 -1.03
C ALA A 8 -7.23 -6.63 0.30
N ALA A 9 -7.59 -5.97 1.40
CA ALA A 9 -7.77 -6.62 2.69
C ALA A 9 -8.91 -7.65 2.65
N TYR A 10 -10.05 -7.30 2.06
CA TYR A 10 -11.20 -8.19 1.93
C TYR A 10 -10.85 -9.47 1.16
N THR A 11 -10.19 -9.36 0.02
CA THR A 11 -9.80 -10.52 -0.78
C THR A 11 -8.85 -11.45 -0.03
N LYS A 12 -7.88 -10.87 0.70
CA LYS A 12 -6.92 -11.65 1.51
C LYS A 12 -7.52 -12.26 2.78
N LEU A 13 -8.46 -11.57 3.42
CA LEU A 13 -9.14 -12.08 4.62
C LEU A 13 -10.19 -13.15 4.30
N ARG A 14 -10.74 -13.13 3.08
CA ARG A 14 -11.68 -14.16 2.60
C ARG A 14 -10.99 -15.49 2.35
N GLU A 15 -9.75 -15.47 1.92
CA GLU A 15 -8.92 -16.66 1.71
C GLU A 15 -8.18 -17.03 3.01
N PRO A 16 -7.83 -18.31 3.21
CA PRO A 16 -6.97 -18.69 4.33
C PRO A 16 -5.65 -17.91 4.30
N TRP A 17 -5.25 -17.32 5.42
CA TRP A 17 -4.02 -16.52 5.53
C TRP A 17 -2.77 -17.27 5.06
N LEU A 18 -2.78 -18.62 5.15
CA LEU A 18 -1.71 -19.49 4.69
C LEU A 18 -1.50 -19.38 3.17
N VAL A 19 -2.57 -19.19 2.43
CA VAL A 19 -2.53 -19.08 0.96
C VAL A 19 -1.81 -17.79 0.55
N PHE A 20 -2.07 -16.68 1.24
CA PHE A 20 -1.34 -15.44 1.03
C PHE A 20 0.13 -15.55 1.46
N ALA A 21 0.42 -16.27 2.55
CA ALA A 21 1.78 -16.59 2.96
C ALA A 21 2.52 -17.40 1.88
N MET A 22 1.87 -18.38 1.26
CA MET A 22 2.46 -19.13 0.14
C MET A 22 2.78 -18.25 -1.07
N SER A 23 1.95 -17.24 -1.36
CA SER A 23 2.24 -16.26 -2.42
C SER A 23 3.49 -15.45 -2.10
N ILE A 24 3.71 -15.08 -0.83
CA ILE A 24 4.94 -14.39 -0.39
C ILE A 24 6.14 -15.34 -0.48
N ASP A 25 5.99 -16.59 -0.08
CA ASP A 25 7.05 -17.60 -0.13
C ASP A 25 7.52 -17.89 -1.56
N ALA A 26 6.63 -17.80 -2.53
CA ALA A 26 6.94 -17.99 -3.94
C ALA A 26 8.01 -17.02 -4.48
N TYR A 27 8.16 -15.85 -3.87
CA TYR A 27 9.24 -14.89 -4.19
C TYR A 27 10.61 -15.32 -3.66
N GLN A 28 10.68 -16.24 -2.72
CA GLN A 28 11.90 -16.78 -2.09
C GLN A 28 12.90 -15.73 -1.57
N LEU A 29 12.39 -14.58 -1.17
CA LEU A 29 13.19 -13.45 -0.67
C LEU A 29 13.35 -13.44 0.86
N LEU A 30 12.49 -14.17 1.58
CA LEU A 30 12.38 -14.11 3.03
C LEU A 30 12.45 -15.51 3.66
N PRO A 31 12.96 -15.62 4.90
CA PRO A 31 12.90 -16.85 5.65
C PRO A 31 11.44 -17.21 6.03
N GLN A 32 11.16 -18.50 6.20
CA GLN A 32 9.82 -19.01 6.43
C GLN A 32 9.07 -18.36 7.61
N TRP A 33 9.77 -18.06 8.71
CA TRP A 33 9.16 -17.38 9.85
C TRP A 33 8.67 -15.96 9.51
N ALA A 34 9.41 -15.23 8.67
CA ALA A 34 9.01 -13.90 8.20
C ALA A 34 7.82 -13.99 7.24
N VAL A 35 7.80 -14.95 6.33
CA VAL A 35 6.68 -15.23 5.41
C VAL A 35 5.39 -15.49 6.18
N LEU A 36 5.42 -16.34 7.19
CA LEU A 36 4.25 -16.68 8.01
C LEU A 36 3.75 -15.47 8.81
N THR A 37 4.67 -14.69 9.39
CA THR A 37 4.34 -13.46 10.13
C THR A 37 3.69 -12.42 9.22
N LEU A 38 4.30 -12.14 8.07
CA LEU A 38 3.79 -11.18 7.09
C LEU A 38 2.45 -11.64 6.50
N GLY A 39 2.32 -12.91 6.15
CA GLY A 39 1.07 -13.47 5.62
C GLY A 39 -0.11 -13.28 6.57
N ARG A 40 0.14 -13.28 7.87
CA ARG A 40 -0.88 -13.06 8.90
C ARG A 40 -1.13 -11.58 9.20
N THR A 41 -0.09 -10.75 9.19
CA THR A 41 -0.18 -9.34 9.64
C THR A 41 -0.57 -8.38 8.53
N ILE A 42 -0.12 -8.60 7.29
CA ILE A 42 -0.38 -7.68 6.17
C ILE A 42 -1.87 -7.44 5.90
N PRO A 43 -2.75 -8.45 5.83
CA PRO A 43 -4.17 -8.21 5.59
C PRO A 43 -4.82 -7.29 6.64
N TRP A 44 -4.44 -7.44 7.90
CA TRP A 44 -4.91 -6.60 8.99
C TRP A 44 -4.36 -5.18 8.90
N LEU A 45 -3.10 -5.04 8.50
CA LEU A 45 -2.48 -3.74 8.25
C LEU A 45 -3.17 -3.00 7.09
N GLU A 46 -3.46 -3.70 6.00
CA GLU A 46 -4.20 -3.14 4.86
C GLU A 46 -5.61 -2.71 5.25
N LEU A 47 -6.31 -3.51 6.06
CA LEU A 47 -7.62 -3.16 6.58
C LEU A 47 -7.55 -1.89 7.44
N LEU A 48 -6.61 -1.83 8.36
CA LEU A 48 -6.40 -0.66 9.23
C LEU A 48 -6.08 0.60 8.41
N LEU A 49 -5.15 0.50 7.46
CA LEU A 49 -4.79 1.62 6.58
C LEU A 49 -5.99 2.07 5.73
N GLY A 50 -6.75 1.13 5.19
CA GLY A 50 -7.96 1.42 4.42
C GLY A 50 -9.02 2.18 5.25
N LEU A 51 -9.26 1.75 6.48
CA LEU A 51 -10.19 2.42 7.40
C LEU A 51 -9.70 3.81 7.80
N LEU A 52 -8.42 3.96 8.15
CA LEU A 52 -7.83 5.27 8.51
C LEU A 52 -7.86 6.25 7.33
N LEU A 53 -7.60 5.78 6.11
CA LEU A 53 -7.73 6.58 4.89
C LEU A 53 -9.19 6.98 4.62
N ALA A 54 -10.15 6.08 4.84
CA ALA A 54 -11.57 6.36 4.66
C ALA A 54 -12.08 7.42 5.65
N MET A 55 -11.60 7.37 6.90
CA MET A 55 -11.93 8.33 7.96
C MET A 55 -11.14 9.64 7.84
N GLY A 56 -10.12 9.72 6.99
CA GLY A 56 -9.26 10.89 6.84
C GLY A 56 -8.37 11.17 8.06
N ILE A 57 -8.19 10.20 8.97
CA ILE A 57 -7.41 10.35 10.20
C ILE A 57 -5.93 10.31 9.85
N ALA A 58 -5.19 11.33 10.33
CA ALA A 58 -3.73 11.44 10.12
C ALA A 58 -3.30 11.20 8.66
N LEU A 59 -4.07 11.73 7.70
CA LEU A 59 -4.02 11.42 6.27
C LEU A 59 -2.59 11.37 5.69
N ARG A 60 -1.70 12.25 6.14
CA ARG A 60 -0.31 12.28 5.67
C ARG A 60 0.49 11.04 6.07
N TYR A 61 0.29 10.57 7.31
CA TYR A 61 1.00 9.39 7.82
C TYR A 61 0.42 8.09 7.26
N THR A 62 -0.91 8.02 7.19
CA THR A 62 -1.61 6.87 6.61
C THR A 62 -1.36 6.75 5.11
N ALA A 63 -1.36 7.87 4.36
CA ALA A 63 -1.02 7.87 2.95
C ALA A 63 0.45 7.54 2.71
N ALA A 64 1.37 8.02 3.54
CA ALA A 64 2.79 7.67 3.47
C ALA A 64 3.01 6.18 3.77
N ALA A 65 2.39 5.63 4.82
CA ALA A 65 2.46 4.21 5.15
C ALA A 65 1.89 3.33 4.02
N ALA A 66 0.77 3.74 3.43
CA ALA A 66 0.17 3.07 2.29
C ALA A 66 1.09 3.10 1.06
N ALA A 67 1.73 4.24 0.79
CA ALA A 67 2.69 4.38 -0.31
C ALA A 67 3.94 3.51 -0.09
N ILE A 68 4.44 3.41 1.13
CA ILE A 68 5.58 2.54 1.48
C ILE A 68 5.20 1.08 1.29
N LEU A 69 4.04 0.65 1.78
CA LEU A 69 3.57 -0.72 1.64
C LEU A 69 3.41 -1.11 0.16
N LEU A 70 2.73 -0.28 -0.62
CA LEU A 70 2.58 -0.47 -2.06
C LEU A 70 3.92 -0.44 -2.79
N GLY A 71 4.82 0.46 -2.41
CA GLY A 71 6.15 0.59 -3.00
C GLY A 71 7.00 -0.66 -2.79
N VAL A 72 6.97 -1.25 -1.60
CA VAL A 72 7.66 -2.52 -1.29
C VAL A 72 7.10 -3.65 -2.13
N PHE A 73 5.77 -3.82 -2.18
CA PHE A 73 5.14 -4.85 -3.01
C PHE A 73 5.45 -4.66 -4.49
N PHE A 74 5.35 -3.43 -4.99
CA PHE A 74 5.65 -3.10 -6.38
C PHE A 74 7.11 -3.40 -6.74
N GLY A 75 8.06 -3.05 -5.86
CA GLY A 75 9.48 -3.34 -6.06
C GLY A 75 9.77 -4.84 -6.14
N ILE A 76 9.14 -5.63 -5.26
CA ILE A 76 9.24 -7.10 -5.27
C ILE A 76 8.64 -7.67 -6.56
N MET A 77 7.49 -7.17 -7.00
CA MET A 77 6.85 -7.62 -8.25
C MET A 77 7.70 -7.29 -9.49
N VAL A 78 8.30 -6.10 -9.56
CA VAL A 78 9.20 -5.72 -10.65
C VAL A 78 10.42 -6.65 -10.69
N HIS A 79 10.98 -6.96 -9.52
CA HIS A 79 12.10 -7.88 -9.41
C HIS A 79 11.73 -9.30 -9.90
N ALA A 80 10.60 -9.83 -9.48
CA ALA A 80 10.10 -11.13 -9.91
C ALA A 80 9.79 -11.17 -11.41
N TYR A 81 9.21 -10.11 -11.95
CA TYR A 81 8.94 -9.99 -13.38
C TYR A 81 10.22 -9.97 -14.21
N ALA A 82 11.25 -9.24 -13.76
CA ALA A 82 12.55 -9.18 -14.41
C ALA A 82 13.27 -10.54 -14.44
N GLN A 83 13.03 -11.39 -13.44
CA GLN A 83 13.54 -12.76 -13.38
C GLN A 83 12.70 -13.77 -14.18
N GLY A 84 11.59 -13.34 -14.79
CA GLY A 84 10.70 -14.20 -15.55
C GLY A 84 9.90 -15.19 -14.69
N LEU A 85 9.76 -14.95 -13.40
CA LEU A 85 8.99 -15.78 -12.47
C LEU A 85 7.49 -15.63 -12.75
N LYS A 86 6.85 -16.75 -13.09
CA LYS A 86 5.38 -16.81 -13.27
C LYS A 86 4.71 -17.14 -11.94
N ILE A 87 4.62 -16.16 -11.06
CA ILE A 87 4.01 -16.27 -9.74
C ILE A 87 2.85 -15.32 -9.61
N ASP A 88 1.93 -15.60 -8.69
CA ASP A 88 0.80 -14.72 -8.40
C ASP A 88 1.28 -13.46 -7.66
N CYS A 89 0.74 -12.30 -8.04
CA CYS A 89 1.12 -11.04 -7.42
C CYS A 89 0.71 -10.93 -5.93
N GLY A 90 -0.33 -11.67 -5.52
CA GLY A 90 -0.83 -11.68 -4.14
C GLY A 90 -1.47 -10.37 -3.67
N CYS A 91 -1.55 -9.33 -4.52
CA CYS A 91 -2.08 -8.02 -4.14
C CYS A 91 -3.60 -8.03 -3.97
N PHE A 92 -4.33 -8.67 -4.89
CA PHE A 92 -5.81 -8.69 -4.92
C PHE A 92 -6.40 -10.11 -4.90
N GLY A 93 -5.70 -11.07 -4.31
CA GLY A 93 -6.12 -12.47 -4.22
C GLY A 93 -5.30 -13.40 -5.10
N LEU A 94 -5.71 -14.67 -5.11
CA LEU A 94 -5.05 -15.74 -5.85
C LEU A 94 -5.42 -15.73 -7.33
N GLY A 95 -4.49 -16.19 -8.17
CA GLY A 95 -4.73 -16.44 -9.58
C GLY A 95 -4.48 -15.24 -10.48
N GLU A 96 -3.94 -14.13 -9.97
CA GLU A 96 -3.47 -13.02 -10.81
C GLU A 96 -1.95 -13.13 -11.05
N PRO A 97 -1.51 -13.67 -12.20
CA PRO A 97 -0.08 -13.75 -12.50
C PRO A 97 0.51 -12.36 -12.69
N ILE A 98 1.81 -12.21 -12.36
CA ILE A 98 2.54 -10.98 -12.60
C ILE A 98 2.68 -10.79 -14.11
N THR A 99 2.02 -9.75 -14.63
CA THR A 99 2.06 -9.35 -16.03
C THR A 99 2.38 -7.86 -16.14
N ALA A 100 2.76 -7.40 -17.33
CA ALA A 100 2.92 -5.96 -17.57
C ALA A 100 1.66 -5.15 -17.21
N ARG A 101 0.47 -5.75 -17.36
CA ARG A 101 -0.81 -5.12 -17.01
C ARG A 101 -0.98 -4.94 -15.50
N THR A 102 -0.63 -5.96 -14.70
CA THR A 102 -0.65 -5.87 -13.23
C THR A 102 0.37 -4.87 -12.71
N LEU A 103 1.57 -4.86 -13.28
CA LEU A 103 2.60 -3.85 -12.97
C LEU A 103 2.14 -2.42 -13.29
N LEU A 104 1.50 -2.22 -14.44
CA LEU A 104 0.97 -0.89 -14.80
C LEU A 104 -0.11 -0.45 -13.82
N ARG A 105 -1.07 -1.31 -13.49
CA ARG A 105 -2.12 -1.04 -12.51
C ARG A 105 -1.54 -0.62 -11.15
N ASP A 106 -0.63 -1.44 -10.62
CA ASP A 106 -0.06 -1.22 -9.29
C ASP A 106 0.90 -0.03 -9.27
N GLY A 107 1.60 0.23 -10.37
CA GLY A 107 2.38 1.45 -10.56
C GLY A 107 1.51 2.72 -10.57
N LEU A 108 0.35 2.69 -11.20
CA LEU A 108 -0.62 3.80 -11.16
C LEU A 108 -1.19 4.01 -9.77
N LEU A 109 -1.49 2.94 -9.02
CA LEU A 109 -1.94 3.04 -7.63
C LEU A 109 -0.86 3.63 -6.73
N LEU A 110 0.40 3.22 -6.91
CA LEU A 110 1.53 3.79 -6.19
C LEU A 110 1.71 5.28 -6.50
N ALA A 111 1.64 5.68 -7.77
CA ALA A 111 1.71 7.07 -8.19
C ALA A 111 0.58 7.90 -7.57
N ALA A 112 -0.64 7.37 -7.51
CA ALA A 112 -1.76 8.03 -6.86
C ALA A 112 -1.54 8.19 -5.34
N CYS A 113 -0.99 7.18 -4.65
CA CYS A 113 -0.63 7.27 -3.23
C CYS A 113 0.44 8.33 -2.96
N LEU A 114 1.48 8.37 -3.78
CA LEU A 114 2.55 9.37 -3.67
C LEU A 114 2.01 10.79 -3.90
N THR A 115 1.13 10.96 -4.89
CA THR A 115 0.48 12.25 -5.17
C THR A 115 -0.38 12.70 -3.99
N LEU A 116 -1.18 11.80 -3.40
CA LEU A 116 -1.99 12.10 -2.22
C LEU A 116 -1.12 12.49 -1.02
N THR A 117 -0.02 11.77 -0.78
CA THR A 117 0.92 12.07 0.28
C THR A 117 1.54 13.45 0.09
N PHE A 118 1.98 13.76 -1.13
CA PHE A 118 2.56 15.05 -1.47
C PHE A 118 1.56 16.20 -1.29
N LEU A 119 0.33 16.03 -1.77
CA LEU A 119 -0.73 17.04 -1.62
C LEU A 119 -1.11 17.25 -0.15
N ALA A 120 -1.21 16.18 0.64
CA ALA A 120 -1.52 16.25 2.07
C ALA A 120 -0.44 17.02 2.85
N VAL A 121 0.83 16.81 2.55
CA VAL A 121 1.94 17.55 3.14
C VAL A 121 1.92 19.02 2.72
N ARG A 122 1.70 19.29 1.43
CA ARG A 122 1.68 20.65 0.89
C ARG A 122 0.52 21.49 1.41
N GLN A 123 -0.66 20.91 1.58
CA GLN A 123 -1.83 21.60 2.14
C GLN A 123 -1.58 22.06 3.58
N ARG A 124 -0.88 21.25 4.38
CA ARG A 124 -0.55 21.60 5.75
C ARG A 124 0.44 22.78 5.80
N ALA A 125 1.48 22.75 4.98
CA ALA A 125 2.44 23.86 4.89
C ALA A 125 1.73 25.18 4.56
N ARG A 126 0.79 25.17 3.61
CA ARG A 126 -0.02 26.35 3.26
C ARG A 126 -0.88 26.85 4.41
N ARG A 127 -1.48 25.93 5.20
CA ARG A 127 -2.31 26.31 6.36
C ARG A 127 -1.48 26.94 7.46
N PHE A 128 -0.27 26.47 7.70
CA PHE A 128 0.66 27.10 8.67
C PHE A 128 1.01 28.52 8.28
N VAL A 129 1.42 28.74 7.04
CA VAL A 129 1.77 30.09 6.53
C VAL A 129 0.57 31.05 6.58
N ALA A 130 -0.63 30.55 6.23
CA ALA A 130 -1.83 31.39 6.30
C ALA A 130 -2.23 31.73 7.74
N GLN A 131 -1.97 30.88 8.69
CA GLN A 131 -2.25 31.12 10.12
C GLN A 131 -1.25 32.11 10.72
N GLU A 132 0.02 32.01 10.36
CA GLU A 132 1.08 32.93 10.76
C GLU A 132 0.82 34.34 10.22
N ASN A 133 0.42 34.48 8.95
CA ASN A 133 0.03 35.75 8.37
C ASN A 133 -1.19 36.38 9.05
N LYS A 134 -2.17 35.62 9.48
CA LYS A 134 -3.32 36.11 10.23
C LYS A 134 -2.93 36.67 11.60
N LEU A 135 -2.04 35.97 12.31
CA LEU A 135 -1.55 36.40 13.61
C LEU A 135 -0.71 37.70 13.48
N ALA A 136 0.13 37.81 12.43
CA ALA A 136 0.92 39.01 12.16
C ALA A 136 0.08 40.23 11.79
N THR A 137 -1.12 40.03 11.21
CA THR A 137 -2.03 41.14 10.83
C THR A 137 -2.90 41.63 12.01
N GLN A 138 -2.97 40.86 13.09
CA GLN A 138 -3.76 41.19 14.30
C GLN A 138 -2.91 41.82 15.41
N SER A 139 -1.61 41.86 15.25
CA SER A 139 -0.68 42.54 16.15
C SER A 139 -0.34 43.96 15.62
#